data_d8930d6ad1cbaf2db4780029602e6f8c
#
_entry.id   d8930d6ad1cbaf2db4780029602e6f8c
#
_cell.length_a   1.000
_cell.length_b   1.000
_cell.length_c   1.000
_cell.angle_alpha   90.00
_cell.angle_beta   90.00
_cell.angle_gamma   90.00
#
_symmetry.space_group_name_H-M   'P 1'
#
loop_
_entity.id
_entity.type
_entity.pdbx_description
1 polymer ?
#
loop_
_entity_poly.entity_id
_entity_poly.type
_entity_poly.pdbx_seq_one_letter_code
_entity_poly.pdbx_strand_id
1 'polypeptide(L)'
;GGTGSAKSTLVQLIPRLYDVTGGAVKVGGVDVRNYNLEALRDQVSMVLQKNVLFSGTIYENIRWGNESATDEEVQNVCKLAQADGFVQEFPNGYNTQIVQGGNNVSGGQKQRLCIARALLKKPKILILDDSTSAVDTKTDALIRKAFREEIPDTTKIIIAQRVSSIEDADQIIVLDDGKITGIGTSKELLKTNEIYREVYESQVKGGAENE
;
A
#
# COMPACT_ATOMS: atom_id res chain seq x y z
N GLY A 1 -8.53 11.97 2.80
CA GLY A 1 -9.75 12.28 3.55
C GLY A 1 -9.63 12.02 5.04
N GLY A 2 -10.51 12.60 5.83
CA GLY A 2 -10.55 12.38 7.27
C GLY A 2 -11.03 10.98 7.67
N THR A 3 -10.96 10.68 8.97
CA THR A 3 -11.49 9.44 9.54
C THR A 3 -12.99 9.33 9.23
N GLY A 4 -13.44 8.16 8.77
CA GLY A 4 -14.85 7.93 8.40
C GLY A 4 -15.25 8.45 7.01
N SER A 5 -14.28 8.86 6.17
CA SER A 5 -14.55 9.32 4.81
C SER A 5 -14.85 8.19 3.81
N ALA A 6 -14.90 6.95 4.24
CA ALA A 6 -15.15 5.75 3.45
C ALA A 6 -14.02 5.39 2.45
N LYS A 7 -12.78 5.84 2.70
CA LYS A 7 -11.63 5.54 1.83
C LYS A 7 -11.38 4.05 1.66
N SER A 8 -11.35 3.31 2.75
CA SER A 8 -11.13 1.86 2.72
C SER A 8 -12.25 1.11 2.01
N THR A 9 -13.50 1.52 2.22
CA THR A 9 -14.65 0.95 1.53
C THR A 9 -14.57 1.19 0.02
N LEU A 10 -14.16 2.39 -0.39
CA LEU A 10 -14.04 2.73 -1.81
C LEU A 10 -13.08 1.80 -2.54
N VAL A 11 -11.88 1.57 -1.99
CA VAL A 11 -10.87 0.72 -2.65
C VAL A 11 -11.26 -0.75 -2.64
N GLN A 12 -12.07 -1.20 -1.69
CA GLN A 12 -12.58 -2.57 -1.62
C GLN A 12 -13.58 -2.90 -2.75
N LEU A 13 -14.12 -1.89 -3.42
CA LEU A 13 -14.97 -2.08 -4.59
C LEU A 13 -14.18 -2.58 -5.82
N ILE A 14 -12.88 -2.32 -5.88
CA ILE A 14 -12.03 -2.72 -7.01
C ILE A 14 -11.91 -4.24 -7.11
N PRO A 15 -11.55 -4.98 -6.04
CA PRO A 15 -11.56 -6.43 -6.07
C PRO A 15 -12.95 -7.04 -5.84
N ARG A 16 -14.01 -6.25 -5.84
CA ARG A 16 -15.39 -6.68 -5.61
C ARG A 16 -15.60 -7.38 -4.27
N LEU A 17 -15.03 -6.85 -3.20
CA LEU A 17 -15.42 -7.29 -1.86
C LEU A 17 -16.85 -6.84 -1.55
N TYR A 18 -17.28 -5.76 -2.20
CA TYR A 18 -18.64 -5.25 -2.21
C TYR A 18 -18.96 -4.78 -3.63
N ASP A 19 -20.23 -4.80 -4.02
CA ASP A 19 -20.70 -4.20 -5.27
C ASP A 19 -21.29 -2.80 -5.00
N VAL A 20 -21.21 -1.93 -6.01
CA VAL A 20 -21.85 -0.63 -5.94
C VAL A 20 -23.38 -0.77 -5.99
N THR A 21 -24.08 0.10 -5.31
CA THR A 21 -25.54 0.19 -5.37
C THR A 21 -26.03 1.05 -6.53
N GLY A 22 -25.15 1.87 -7.09
CA GLY A 22 -25.38 2.68 -8.26
C GLY A 22 -24.07 3.01 -8.94
N GLY A 23 -24.10 3.37 -10.20
CA GLY A 23 -22.89 3.61 -10.98
C GLY A 23 -22.13 2.36 -11.33
N ALA A 24 -20.83 2.50 -11.61
CA ALA A 24 -19.97 1.38 -11.99
C ALA A 24 -18.54 1.62 -11.52
N VAL A 25 -17.84 0.51 -11.24
CA VAL A 25 -16.38 0.48 -11.05
C VAL A 25 -15.79 -0.25 -12.24
N LYS A 26 -14.84 0.39 -12.92
CA LYS A 26 -14.20 -0.18 -14.11
C LYS A 26 -12.71 -0.38 -13.87
N VAL A 27 -12.21 -1.53 -14.31
CA VAL A 27 -10.78 -1.86 -14.34
C VAL A 27 -10.42 -2.14 -15.80
N GLY A 28 -9.43 -1.41 -16.31
CA GLY A 28 -9.07 -1.53 -17.72
C GLY A 28 -10.22 -1.23 -18.69
N GLY A 29 -11.15 -0.33 -18.30
CA GLY A 29 -12.31 0.05 -19.08
C GLY A 29 -13.49 -0.92 -19.03
N VAL A 30 -13.38 -2.00 -18.26
CA VAL A 30 -14.44 -3.04 -18.14
C VAL A 30 -15.02 -2.99 -16.71
N ASP A 31 -16.34 -2.99 -16.60
CA ASP A 31 -17.04 -3.07 -15.32
C ASP A 31 -16.57 -4.32 -14.56
N VAL A 32 -16.19 -4.16 -13.28
CA VAL A 32 -15.69 -5.26 -12.46
C VAL A 32 -16.66 -6.43 -12.35
N ARG A 33 -17.96 -6.18 -12.49
CA ARG A 33 -19.00 -7.20 -12.46
C ARG A 33 -18.97 -8.11 -13.70
N ASN A 34 -18.32 -7.69 -14.76
CA ASN A 34 -18.19 -8.45 -16.02
C ASN A 34 -16.91 -9.29 -16.10
N TYR A 35 -16.03 -9.19 -15.08
CA TYR A 35 -14.86 -10.07 -14.96
C TYR A 35 -15.24 -11.40 -14.31
N ASN A 36 -14.51 -12.45 -14.65
CA ASN A 36 -14.41 -13.62 -13.80
C ASN A 36 -13.81 -13.16 -12.45
N LEU A 37 -14.45 -13.50 -11.35
CA LEU A 37 -14.08 -12.96 -10.02
C LEU A 37 -12.67 -13.35 -9.61
N GLU A 38 -12.29 -14.61 -9.85
CA GLU A 38 -10.94 -15.10 -9.55
C GLU A 38 -9.90 -14.38 -10.42
N ALA A 39 -10.14 -14.23 -11.71
CA ALA A 39 -9.26 -13.52 -12.62
C ALA A 39 -9.08 -12.05 -12.21
N LEU A 40 -10.15 -11.37 -11.80
CA LEU A 40 -10.07 -9.99 -11.28
C LEU A 40 -9.20 -9.92 -10.04
N ARG A 41 -9.47 -10.77 -9.04
CA ARG A 41 -8.77 -10.76 -7.75
C ARG A 41 -7.32 -11.18 -7.87
N ASP A 42 -6.97 -12.00 -8.86
CA ASP A 42 -5.57 -12.36 -9.15
C ASP A 42 -4.75 -11.14 -9.63
N GLN A 43 -5.39 -10.13 -10.19
CA GLN A 43 -4.73 -8.92 -10.69
C GLN A 43 -4.64 -7.80 -9.64
N VAL A 44 -5.29 -7.96 -8.48
CA VAL A 44 -5.35 -6.95 -7.43
C VAL A 44 -4.71 -7.48 -6.17
N SER A 45 -3.71 -6.75 -5.64
CA SER A 45 -3.17 -7.02 -4.30
C SER A 45 -3.57 -5.90 -3.36
N MET A 46 -4.03 -6.25 -2.17
CA MET A 46 -4.35 -5.30 -1.09
C MET A 46 -3.46 -5.55 0.11
N VAL A 47 -2.87 -4.48 0.64
CA VAL A 47 -2.18 -4.49 1.92
C VAL A 47 -2.96 -3.60 2.87
N LEU A 48 -3.48 -4.18 3.93
CA LEU A 48 -4.30 -3.49 4.92
C LEU A 48 -3.45 -2.92 6.05
N GLN A 49 -4.01 -2.01 6.82
CA GLN A 49 -3.35 -1.43 7.99
C GLN A 49 -2.98 -2.50 9.02
N LYS A 50 -3.88 -3.44 9.27
CA LYS A 50 -3.59 -4.60 10.11
C LYS A 50 -2.89 -5.67 9.26
N ASN A 51 -1.59 -5.79 9.48
CA ASN A 51 -0.75 -6.72 8.77
C ASN A 51 -0.69 -8.05 9.52
N VAL A 52 -0.93 -9.15 8.82
CA VAL A 52 -0.91 -10.48 9.40
C VAL A 52 0.27 -11.26 8.83
N LEU A 53 1.15 -11.70 9.72
CA LEU A 53 2.18 -12.69 9.44
C LEU A 53 1.82 -13.99 10.15
N PHE A 54 2.19 -15.11 9.53
CA PHE A 54 1.88 -16.43 10.02
C PHE A 54 3.12 -17.08 10.62
N SER A 55 2.93 -18.10 11.46
CA SER A 55 4.01 -18.92 11.93
C SER A 55 4.71 -19.61 10.75
N GLY A 56 6.02 -19.48 10.68
CA GLY A 56 6.84 -20.01 9.60
C GLY A 56 8.02 -19.10 9.30
N THR A 57 8.84 -19.48 8.34
CA THR A 57 9.97 -18.64 7.92
C THR A 57 9.52 -17.39 7.20
N ILE A 58 10.41 -16.42 7.04
CA ILE A 58 10.17 -15.25 6.21
C ILE A 58 9.88 -15.70 4.77
N TYR A 59 10.67 -16.62 4.21
CA TYR A 59 10.37 -17.17 2.87
C TYR A 59 8.94 -17.71 2.77
N GLU A 60 8.52 -18.52 3.72
CA GLU A 60 7.17 -19.08 3.73
C GLU A 60 6.10 -18.00 3.80
N ASN A 61 6.29 -16.98 4.63
CA ASN A 61 5.35 -15.85 4.73
C ASN A 61 5.21 -15.06 3.42
N ILE A 62 6.32 -14.77 2.76
CA ILE A 62 6.29 -14.03 1.48
C ILE A 62 5.65 -14.88 0.38
N ARG A 63 5.92 -16.18 0.35
CA ARG A 63 5.36 -17.12 -0.64
C ARG A 63 3.86 -17.31 -0.55
N TRP A 64 3.19 -16.81 0.48
CA TRP A 64 1.73 -16.72 0.47
C TRP A 64 1.23 -15.88 -0.71
N GLY A 65 2.02 -14.97 -1.25
CA GLY A 65 1.71 -14.22 -2.46
C GLY A 65 1.85 -15.03 -3.74
N ASN A 66 2.76 -16.00 -3.77
CA ASN A 66 2.99 -16.92 -4.89
C ASN A 66 3.82 -18.12 -4.41
N GLU A 67 3.15 -19.23 -4.20
CA GLU A 67 3.80 -20.46 -3.66
C GLU A 67 4.93 -21.00 -4.56
N SER A 68 4.86 -20.74 -5.86
CA SER A 68 5.83 -21.21 -6.85
C SER A 68 7.05 -20.29 -7.00
N ALA A 69 7.10 -19.17 -6.28
CA ALA A 69 8.18 -18.20 -6.41
C ALA A 69 9.52 -18.79 -5.95
N THR A 70 10.58 -18.45 -6.68
CA THR A 70 11.96 -18.81 -6.31
C THR A 70 12.44 -17.94 -5.15
N ASP A 71 13.51 -18.37 -4.49
CA ASP A 71 14.17 -17.58 -3.45
C ASP A 71 14.60 -16.21 -3.99
N GLU A 72 15.11 -16.15 -5.21
CA GLU A 72 15.52 -14.91 -5.86
C GLU A 72 14.32 -13.94 -6.04
N GLU A 73 13.17 -14.45 -6.48
CA GLU A 73 11.96 -13.65 -6.63
C GLU A 73 11.50 -13.09 -5.29
N VAL A 74 11.55 -13.89 -4.23
CA VAL A 74 11.23 -13.43 -2.86
C VAL A 74 12.19 -12.32 -2.43
N GLN A 75 13.49 -12.51 -2.62
CA GLN A 75 14.49 -11.50 -2.28
C GLN A 75 14.29 -10.21 -3.06
N ASN A 76 13.94 -10.29 -4.35
CA ASN A 76 13.71 -9.12 -5.19
C ASN A 76 12.53 -8.26 -4.70
N VAL A 77 11.40 -8.87 -4.35
CA VAL A 77 10.27 -8.10 -3.81
C VAL A 77 10.57 -7.53 -2.43
N CYS A 78 11.39 -8.22 -1.63
CA CYS A 78 11.85 -7.70 -0.35
C CYS A 78 12.78 -6.49 -0.53
N LYS A 79 13.60 -6.45 -1.58
CA LYS A 79 14.40 -5.27 -1.92
C LYS A 79 13.50 -4.09 -2.29
N LEU A 80 12.48 -4.30 -3.11
CA LEU A 80 11.51 -3.27 -3.47
C LEU A 80 10.80 -2.70 -2.24
N ALA A 81 10.40 -3.57 -1.33
CA ALA A 81 9.68 -3.19 -0.10
C ALA A 81 10.61 -2.68 1.01
N GLN A 82 11.91 -2.51 0.75
CA GLN A 82 12.91 -2.10 1.74
C GLN A 82 13.00 -3.06 2.94
N ALA A 83 12.76 -4.35 2.69
CA ALA A 83 12.80 -5.38 3.72
C ALA A 83 14.09 -6.20 3.69
N ASP A 84 14.74 -6.33 2.54
CA ASP A 84 15.95 -7.15 2.39
C ASP A 84 17.05 -6.77 3.38
N GLY A 85 17.25 -5.47 3.60
CA GLY A 85 18.29 -4.97 4.50
C GLY A 85 18.15 -5.51 5.91
N PHE A 86 16.99 -5.37 6.53
CA PHE A 86 16.82 -5.89 7.90
C PHE A 86 16.73 -7.42 7.94
N VAL A 87 16.22 -8.06 6.90
CA VAL A 87 16.18 -9.53 6.86
C VAL A 87 17.60 -10.11 6.86
N GLN A 88 18.50 -9.51 6.08
CA GLN A 88 19.91 -9.92 6.03
C GLN A 88 20.62 -9.76 7.38
N GLU A 89 20.18 -8.85 8.24
CA GLU A 89 20.74 -8.63 9.57
C GLU A 89 20.32 -9.70 10.59
N PHE A 90 19.24 -10.41 10.35
CA PHE A 90 18.84 -11.53 11.21
C PHE A 90 19.84 -12.70 11.09
N PRO A 91 20.17 -13.40 12.18
CA PRO A 91 21.12 -14.51 12.13
C PRO A 91 20.79 -15.59 11.10
N ASN A 92 19.51 -15.85 10.89
CA ASN A 92 19.05 -16.87 9.94
C ASN A 92 18.50 -16.25 8.64
N GLY A 93 18.66 -14.94 8.42
CA GLY A 93 18.20 -14.27 7.21
C GLY A 93 16.74 -14.58 6.87
N TYR A 94 16.49 -14.99 5.64
CA TYR A 94 15.15 -15.37 5.17
C TYR A 94 14.58 -16.64 5.79
N ASN A 95 15.42 -17.44 6.44
CA ASN A 95 15.01 -18.64 7.20
C ASN A 95 14.66 -18.31 8.64
N THR A 96 14.65 -17.06 9.02
CA THR A 96 14.22 -16.60 10.34
C THR A 96 12.76 -17.00 10.56
N GLN A 97 12.49 -17.64 11.70
CA GLN A 97 11.13 -18.02 12.08
C GLN A 97 10.34 -16.80 12.55
N ILE A 98 9.19 -16.61 11.95
CA ILE A 98 8.19 -15.63 12.41
C ILE A 98 7.24 -16.38 13.34
N VAL A 99 7.01 -15.84 14.53
CA VAL A 99 6.00 -16.38 15.45
C VAL A 99 4.62 -15.94 14.99
N GLN A 100 3.60 -16.66 15.38
CA GLN A 100 2.23 -16.37 15.01
C GLN A 100 1.88 -14.90 15.33
N GLY A 101 1.31 -14.19 14.37
CA GLY A 101 1.00 -12.78 14.49
C GLY A 101 2.17 -11.83 14.25
N GLY A 102 3.39 -12.35 14.07
CA GLY A 102 4.59 -11.55 13.78
C GLY A 102 5.10 -10.72 14.97
N ASN A 103 4.92 -11.19 16.21
CA ASN A 103 5.30 -10.45 17.41
C ASN A 103 6.81 -10.29 17.60
N ASN A 104 7.63 -11.07 16.89
CA ASN A 104 9.09 -10.99 16.96
C ASN A 104 9.72 -10.07 15.90
N VAL A 105 8.91 -9.32 15.17
CA VAL A 105 9.36 -8.26 14.26
C VAL A 105 8.66 -6.95 14.61
N SER A 106 9.28 -5.83 14.29
CA SER A 106 8.66 -4.51 14.53
C SER A 106 7.44 -4.28 13.64
N GLY A 107 6.62 -3.30 13.98
CA GLY A 107 5.46 -2.91 13.16
C GLY A 107 5.85 -2.50 11.75
N GLY A 108 6.91 -1.70 11.60
CA GLY A 108 7.41 -1.28 10.29
C GLY A 108 8.02 -2.42 9.48
N GLN A 109 8.72 -3.34 10.14
CA GLN A 109 9.24 -4.56 9.50
C GLN A 109 8.09 -5.44 9.00
N LYS A 110 7.08 -5.63 9.84
CA LYS A 110 5.87 -6.39 9.49
C LYS A 110 5.17 -5.80 8.27
N GLN A 111 4.98 -4.48 8.25
CA GLN A 111 4.36 -3.79 7.11
C GLN A 111 5.15 -4.02 5.82
N ARG A 112 6.46 -3.87 5.86
CA ARG A 112 7.31 -4.08 4.68
C ARG A 112 7.28 -5.52 4.17
N LEU A 113 7.26 -6.51 5.06
CA LEU A 113 7.11 -7.91 4.68
C LEU A 113 5.74 -8.18 4.03
N CYS A 114 4.67 -7.56 4.51
CA CYS A 114 3.35 -7.68 3.91
C CYS A 114 3.27 -7.01 2.54
N ILE A 115 3.97 -5.90 2.34
CA ILE A 115 4.11 -5.27 1.02
C ILE A 115 4.87 -6.20 0.06
N ALA A 116 5.97 -6.79 0.49
CA ALA A 116 6.73 -7.74 -0.32
C ALA A 116 5.88 -8.93 -0.75
N ARG A 117 5.08 -9.49 0.17
CA ARG A 117 4.15 -10.58 -0.13
C ARG A 117 3.13 -10.19 -1.21
N ALA A 118 2.58 -8.99 -1.12
CA ALA A 118 1.63 -8.47 -2.10
C ALA A 118 2.28 -8.27 -3.47
N LEU A 119 3.52 -7.79 -3.52
CA LEU A 119 4.29 -7.61 -4.75
C LEU A 119 4.63 -8.93 -5.45
N LEU A 120 4.83 -9.99 -4.68
CA LEU A 120 5.18 -11.30 -5.22
C LEU A 120 4.07 -11.88 -6.10
N LYS A 121 2.84 -11.48 -5.87
CA LYS A 121 1.69 -11.86 -6.70
C LYS A 121 1.75 -11.24 -8.10
N LYS A 122 2.62 -10.25 -8.32
CA LYS A 122 2.75 -9.47 -9.56
C LYS A 122 1.43 -8.84 -10.00
N PRO A 123 0.80 -8.03 -9.13
CA PRO A 123 -0.51 -7.46 -9.43
C PRO A 123 -0.44 -6.40 -10.51
N LYS A 124 -1.55 -6.18 -11.21
CA LYS A 124 -1.76 -5.01 -12.06
C LYS A 124 -2.17 -3.79 -11.26
N ILE A 125 -2.82 -4.01 -10.12
CA ILE A 125 -3.25 -2.97 -9.19
C ILE A 125 -2.77 -3.34 -7.79
N LEU A 126 -2.02 -2.44 -7.16
CA LEU A 126 -1.55 -2.57 -5.78
C LEU A 126 -2.25 -1.52 -4.93
N ILE A 127 -2.99 -1.97 -3.92
CA ILE A 127 -3.69 -1.08 -2.99
C ILE A 127 -3.00 -1.16 -1.63
N LEU A 128 -2.55 0.00 -1.14
CA LEU A 128 -1.94 0.14 0.18
C LEU A 128 -2.86 1.00 1.05
N ASP A 129 -3.46 0.40 2.07
CA ASP A 129 -4.34 1.10 3.02
C ASP A 129 -3.61 1.30 4.34
N ASP A 130 -3.03 2.48 4.52
CA ASP A 130 -2.18 2.83 5.68
C ASP A 130 -1.06 1.82 5.95
N SER A 131 -0.51 1.24 4.90
CA SER A 131 0.39 0.08 4.99
C SER A 131 1.84 0.46 5.27
N THR A 132 2.16 1.75 5.36
CA THR A 132 3.46 2.27 5.75
C THR A 132 3.41 3.17 6.99
N SER A 133 2.31 3.11 7.74
CA SER A 133 2.08 3.98 8.91
C SER A 133 3.12 3.81 10.02
N ALA A 134 3.72 2.62 10.16
CA ALA A 134 4.78 2.32 11.11
C ALA A 134 6.19 2.38 10.49
N VAL A 135 6.30 2.75 9.22
CA VAL A 135 7.56 2.91 8.49
C VAL A 135 7.97 4.37 8.56
N ASP A 136 9.26 4.65 8.81
CA ASP A 136 9.75 6.01 8.83
C ASP A 136 9.62 6.68 7.45
N THR A 137 9.58 8.02 7.43
CA THR A 137 9.31 8.78 6.22
C THR A 137 10.36 8.57 5.12
N LYS A 138 11.63 8.40 5.51
CA LYS A 138 12.73 8.15 4.57
C LYS A 138 12.57 6.78 3.89
N THR A 139 12.30 5.75 4.66
CA THR A 139 12.09 4.39 4.13
C THR A 139 10.83 4.31 3.28
N ASP A 140 9.74 4.96 3.71
CA ASP A 140 8.51 5.07 2.93
C ASP A 140 8.77 5.74 1.57
N ALA A 141 9.56 6.82 1.53
CA ALA A 141 9.96 7.47 0.28
C ALA A 141 10.75 6.54 -0.63
N LEU A 142 11.63 5.70 -0.08
CA LEU A 142 12.39 4.71 -0.84
C LEU A 142 11.49 3.61 -1.43
N ILE A 143 10.48 3.18 -0.69
CA ILE A 143 9.47 2.24 -1.20
C ILE A 143 8.75 2.83 -2.41
N ARG A 144 8.26 4.07 -2.29
CA ARG A 144 7.57 4.74 -3.41
C ARG A 144 8.47 4.97 -4.61
N LYS A 145 9.74 5.33 -4.38
CA LYS A 145 10.73 5.44 -5.44
C LYS A 145 10.92 4.11 -6.17
N ALA A 146 11.06 3.00 -5.44
CA ALA A 146 11.15 1.67 -6.02
C ALA A 146 9.92 1.32 -6.84
N PHE A 147 8.73 1.68 -6.39
CA PHE A 147 7.50 1.48 -7.14
C PHE A 147 7.52 2.22 -8.49
N ARG A 148 8.00 3.46 -8.51
CA ARG A 148 8.08 4.24 -9.75
C ARG A 148 9.11 3.68 -10.74
N GLU A 149 10.24 3.24 -10.23
CA GLU A 149 11.37 2.80 -11.06
C GLU A 149 11.25 1.35 -11.51
N GLU A 150 10.75 0.47 -10.63
CA GLU A 150 10.79 -0.97 -10.85
C GLU A 150 9.46 -1.57 -11.31
N ILE A 151 8.34 -0.96 -10.92
CA ILE A 151 6.99 -1.40 -11.33
C ILE A 151 6.16 -0.24 -11.88
N PRO A 152 6.66 0.49 -12.90
CA PRO A 152 5.98 1.68 -13.41
C PRO A 152 4.61 1.37 -14.01
N ASP A 153 4.39 0.15 -14.52
CA ASP A 153 3.13 -0.25 -15.17
C ASP A 153 2.07 -0.74 -14.20
N THR A 154 2.41 -0.91 -12.92
CA THR A 154 1.45 -1.25 -11.89
C THR A 154 0.73 0.02 -11.42
N THR A 155 -0.60 -0.01 -11.39
CA THR A 155 -1.38 1.06 -10.76
C THR A 155 -1.26 0.94 -9.25
N LYS A 156 -0.77 1.99 -8.58
CA LYS A 156 -0.65 2.03 -7.13
C LYS A 156 -1.72 2.97 -6.57
N ILE A 157 -2.53 2.45 -5.66
CA ILE A 157 -3.54 3.24 -4.93
C ILE A 157 -3.10 3.27 -3.47
N ILE A 158 -2.75 4.44 -2.98
CA ILE A 158 -2.22 4.63 -1.63
C ILE A 158 -3.20 5.43 -0.81
N ILE A 159 -3.65 4.87 0.29
CA ILE A 159 -4.40 5.57 1.33
C ILE A 159 -3.42 5.77 2.50
N ALA A 160 -3.20 7.01 2.88
CA ALA A 160 -2.32 7.33 3.98
C ALA A 160 -2.79 8.58 4.70
N GLN A 161 -2.53 8.65 6.01
CA GLN A 161 -2.78 9.84 6.81
C GLN A 161 -1.64 10.85 6.70
N ARG A 162 -0.43 10.38 6.40
CA ARG A 162 0.72 11.26 6.17
C ARG A 162 0.69 11.80 4.75
N VAL A 163 0.67 13.12 4.60
CA VAL A 163 0.73 13.78 3.29
C VAL A 163 2.02 13.42 2.57
N SER A 164 3.14 13.28 3.28
CA SER A 164 4.42 12.87 2.70
C SER A 164 4.36 11.54 1.94
N SER A 165 3.42 10.67 2.30
CA SER A 165 3.25 9.38 1.62
C SER A 165 2.50 9.47 0.29
N ILE A 166 1.81 10.58 0.02
CA ILE A 166 0.94 10.72 -1.15
C ILE A 166 1.22 11.98 -1.99
N GLU A 167 2.03 12.90 -1.49
CA GLU A 167 2.23 14.20 -2.16
C GLU A 167 2.89 14.11 -3.54
N ASP A 168 3.61 13.04 -3.82
CA ASP A 168 4.25 12.77 -5.09
C ASP A 168 3.43 11.86 -6.02
N ALA A 169 2.19 11.56 -5.68
CA ALA A 169 1.29 10.80 -6.52
C ALA A 169 0.94 11.56 -7.81
N ASP A 170 0.73 10.84 -8.89
CA ASP A 170 0.31 11.41 -10.18
C ASP A 170 -1.05 12.10 -10.05
N GLN A 171 -1.91 11.57 -9.20
CA GLN A 171 -3.22 12.11 -8.94
C GLN A 171 -3.62 11.84 -7.48
N ILE A 172 -4.10 12.86 -6.80
CA ILE A 172 -4.61 12.78 -5.43
C ILE A 172 -6.12 13.01 -5.48
N ILE A 173 -6.85 12.13 -4.81
CA ILE A 173 -8.30 12.26 -4.65
C ILE A 173 -8.58 12.64 -3.20
N VAL A 174 -9.27 13.76 -2.99
CA VAL A 174 -9.66 14.21 -1.66
C VAL A 174 -11.11 13.81 -1.41
N LEU A 175 -11.30 12.98 -0.38
CA LEU A 175 -12.63 12.54 0.07
C LEU A 175 -13.01 13.23 1.37
N ASP A 176 -14.26 13.68 1.44
CA ASP A 176 -14.87 14.21 2.65
C ASP A 176 -16.32 13.75 2.74
N ASP A 177 -16.67 13.12 3.85
CA ASP A 177 -18.03 12.59 4.09
C ASP A 177 -18.56 11.76 2.91
N GLY A 178 -17.73 10.86 2.39
CA GLY A 178 -18.10 9.97 1.30
C GLY A 178 -18.18 10.61 -0.08
N LYS A 179 -17.75 11.87 -0.22
CA LYS A 179 -17.79 12.62 -1.48
C LYS A 179 -16.42 13.07 -1.91
N ILE A 180 -16.18 13.07 -3.21
CA ILE A 180 -14.96 13.61 -3.79
C ILE A 180 -15.07 15.14 -3.80
N THR A 181 -14.15 15.82 -3.10
CA THR A 181 -14.11 17.29 -3.05
C THR A 181 -13.03 17.89 -3.93
N GLY A 182 -12.07 17.08 -4.39
CA GLY A 182 -11.02 17.54 -5.29
C GLY A 182 -10.22 16.40 -5.86
N ILE A 183 -9.69 16.60 -7.05
CA ILE A 183 -8.80 15.68 -7.75
C ILE A 183 -7.71 16.51 -8.42
N GLY A 184 -6.46 16.09 -8.24
CA GLY A 184 -5.31 16.75 -8.87
C GLY A 184 -3.99 16.36 -8.25
N THR A 185 -2.93 17.04 -8.67
CA THR A 185 -1.61 16.92 -8.04
C THR A 185 -1.59 17.66 -6.69
N SER A 186 -0.59 17.40 -5.86
CA SER A 186 -0.41 18.15 -4.62
C SER A 186 -0.33 19.67 -4.86
N LYS A 187 0.42 20.07 -5.86
CA LYS A 187 0.58 21.48 -6.24
C LYS A 187 -0.76 22.15 -6.61
N GLU A 188 -1.58 21.45 -7.39
CA GLU A 188 -2.91 21.94 -7.78
C GLU A 188 -3.84 22.02 -6.57
N LEU A 189 -3.88 20.97 -5.75
CA LEU A 189 -4.77 20.90 -4.59
C LEU A 189 -4.41 21.91 -3.50
N LEU A 190 -3.14 22.24 -3.33
CA LEU A 190 -2.71 23.32 -2.41
C LEU A 190 -3.30 24.67 -2.81
N LYS A 191 -3.59 24.88 -4.08
CA LYS A 191 -4.21 26.11 -4.59
C LYS A 191 -5.73 26.06 -4.55
N THR A 192 -6.34 24.90 -4.75
CA THR A 192 -7.77 24.78 -5.06
C THR A 192 -8.60 24.07 -3.99
N ASN A 193 -7.97 23.31 -3.09
CA ASN A 193 -8.70 22.49 -2.10
C ASN A 193 -8.30 22.88 -0.67
N GLU A 194 -9.27 23.43 0.05
CA GLU A 194 -9.08 23.91 1.42
C GLU A 194 -8.75 22.75 2.38
N ILE A 195 -9.44 21.62 2.28
CA ILE A 195 -9.22 20.44 3.13
C ILE A 195 -7.80 19.93 2.95
N TYR A 196 -7.34 19.77 1.72
CA TYR A 196 -5.98 19.29 1.44
C TYR A 196 -4.94 20.28 1.97
N ARG A 197 -5.16 21.57 1.77
CA ARG A 197 -4.25 22.62 2.25
C ARG A 197 -4.12 22.61 3.77
N GLU A 198 -5.23 22.53 4.48
CA GLU A 198 -5.25 22.49 5.95
C GLU A 198 -4.49 21.28 6.50
N VAL A 199 -4.72 20.10 5.94
CA VAL A 199 -4.01 18.87 6.35
C VAL A 199 -2.51 18.99 6.06
N TYR A 200 -2.15 19.47 4.88
CA TYR A 200 -0.76 19.67 4.48
C TYR A 200 -0.04 20.65 5.42
N GLU A 201 -0.60 21.83 5.64
CA GLU A 201 -0.01 22.86 6.52
C GLU A 201 0.11 22.39 7.96
N SER A 202 -0.89 21.69 8.48
CA SER A 202 -0.87 21.10 9.82
C SER A 202 0.30 20.13 10.00
N GLN A 203 0.55 19.28 9.02
CA GLN A 203 1.63 18.29 9.09
C GLN A 203 3.01 18.91 8.89
N VAL A 204 3.14 19.90 8.02
CA VAL A 204 4.40 20.61 7.80
C VAL A 204 4.79 21.41 9.06
N LYS A 205 3.83 22.09 9.71
CA LYS A 205 4.06 22.82 10.96
C LYS A 205 4.42 21.87 12.11
N GLY A 206 3.70 20.75 12.24
CA GLY A 206 4.01 19.73 13.26
C GLY A 206 5.39 19.09 13.10
N GLY A 207 5.88 18.98 11.85
CA GLY A 207 7.25 18.52 11.57
C GLY A 207 8.32 19.52 11.99
N ALA A 208 8.06 20.81 11.81
CA ALA A 208 9.00 21.87 12.18
C ALA A 208 9.15 22.09 13.69
N GLU A 209 8.15 21.71 14.49
CA GLU A 209 8.19 21.82 15.95
C GLU A 209 8.96 20.67 16.63
N ASN A 210 9.27 19.60 15.88
CA ASN A 210 9.96 18.42 16.39
C ASN A 210 11.44 18.33 15.95
N GLU A 211 11.96 19.34 15.24
CA GLU A 211 13.37 19.53 14.94
C GLU A 211 14.01 20.55 15.91
#